data_82ca6acd88bd977330f3441a5538a041
#
_entry.id   82ca6acd88bd977330f3441a5538a041
#
_cell.length_a   1.000
_cell.length_b   1.000
_cell.length_c   1.000
_cell.angle_alpha   90.00
_cell.angle_beta   90.00
_cell.angle_gamma   90.00
#
_symmetry.space_group_name_H-M   'P 1'
#
loop_
_entity.id
_entity.type
_entity.pdbx_description
1 polymer ?
#
loop_
_entity_poly.entity_id
_entity_poly.type
_entity_poly.pdbx_seq_one_letter_code
_entity_poly.pdbx_strand_id
1 'polypeptide(L)'
;MKKEVTLVKNCIATIIPAGDEVTLAEGVTYSIAQSLGGSVTLRDANGMYRVGEGELSALGEEIKKEVTAERVVESSEKPFSVEVVWDALRGCYDPEIPVNIVDLGLVYDLKISGEEDSRIVEVKMTLTAQGCGMGPVIAEDAKTRIESLPQVNEV
;
A
#
# COMPACT_ATOMS: atom_id res chain seq x y z
N MET A 1 16.45 -8.97 3.97
CA MET A 1 15.71 -7.85 4.61
C MET A 1 16.06 -7.79 6.08
N LYS A 2 16.31 -6.62 6.58
CA LYS A 2 16.55 -6.40 8.02
C LYS A 2 15.24 -6.69 8.79
N LYS A 3 15.34 -7.36 9.92
CA LYS A 3 14.18 -7.63 10.77
C LYS A 3 13.82 -6.46 11.70
N GLU A 4 14.73 -5.53 11.85
CA GLU A 4 14.56 -4.34 12.69
C GLU A 4 15.09 -3.10 11.97
N VAL A 5 14.48 -1.97 12.27
CA VAL A 5 14.85 -0.67 11.71
C VAL A 5 14.85 0.40 12.80
N THR A 6 15.86 1.25 12.77
CA THR A 6 15.91 2.46 13.60
C THR A 6 15.57 3.66 12.71
N LEU A 7 14.60 4.45 13.12
CA LEU A 7 14.17 5.61 12.34
C LEU A 7 15.29 6.67 12.27
N VAL A 8 15.55 7.15 11.07
CA VAL A 8 16.56 8.19 10.82
C VAL A 8 16.00 9.61 10.85
N LYS A 9 14.68 9.72 10.92
CA LYS A 9 13.92 10.97 11.14
C LYS A 9 12.54 10.64 11.67
N ASN A 10 11.80 11.63 12.14
CA ASN A 10 10.40 11.47 12.51
C ASN A 10 9.60 10.94 11.32
N CYS A 11 8.67 10.05 11.58
CA CYS A 11 7.89 9.34 10.58
C CYS A 11 6.42 9.40 10.91
N ILE A 12 5.59 9.79 9.95
CA ILE A 12 4.15 9.70 10.08
C ILE A 12 3.74 8.29 9.67
N ALA A 13 3.06 7.60 10.55
CA ALA A 13 2.58 6.25 10.34
C ALA A 13 1.11 6.12 10.73
N THR A 14 0.47 5.04 10.32
CA THR A 14 -0.93 4.75 10.64
C THR A 14 -1.00 3.59 11.62
N ILE A 15 -1.68 3.78 12.75
CA ILE A 15 -1.89 2.75 13.76
C ILE A 15 -2.81 1.65 13.21
N ILE A 16 -2.39 0.41 13.31
CA ILE A 16 -3.16 -0.76 12.89
C ILE A 16 -3.81 -1.41 14.12
N PRO A 17 -5.08 -1.73 14.10
CA PRO A 17 -6.10 -1.56 13.04
C PRO A 17 -6.92 -0.27 13.16
N ALA A 18 -6.58 0.63 14.05
CA ALA A 18 -7.38 1.82 14.35
C ALA A 18 -7.50 2.79 13.17
N GLY A 19 -6.45 2.91 12.36
CA GLY A 19 -6.41 3.83 11.21
C GLY A 19 -6.02 5.26 11.57
N ASP A 20 -5.68 5.53 12.83
CA ASP A 20 -5.26 6.85 13.29
C ASP A 20 -3.80 7.13 12.90
N GLU A 21 -3.51 8.38 12.56
CA GLU A 21 -2.14 8.82 12.31
C GLU A 21 -1.38 9.03 13.62
N VAL A 22 -0.11 8.66 13.61
CA VAL A 22 0.83 8.86 14.72
C VAL A 22 2.20 9.25 14.16
N THR A 23 2.90 10.10 14.91
CA THR A 23 4.29 10.43 14.60
C THR A 23 5.22 9.52 15.41
N LEU A 24 5.98 8.69 14.72
CA LEU A 24 7.03 7.87 15.31
C LEU A 24 8.32 8.69 15.39
N ALA A 25 8.98 8.66 16.56
CA ALA A 25 10.13 9.49 16.82
C ALA A 25 11.42 8.94 16.16
N GLU A 26 12.27 9.85 15.68
CA GLU A 26 13.62 9.57 15.24
C GLU A 26 14.42 8.85 16.34
N GLY A 27 15.28 7.91 15.95
CA GLY A 27 16.14 7.16 16.85
C GLY A 27 15.49 5.97 17.55
N VAL A 28 14.19 5.78 17.40
CA VAL A 28 13.49 4.62 17.95
C VAL A 28 13.62 3.42 17.02
N THR A 29 13.83 2.24 17.59
CA THR A 29 13.95 0.98 16.85
C THR A 29 12.64 0.20 16.89
N TYR A 30 12.21 -0.27 15.72
CA TYR A 30 11.01 -1.07 15.53
C TYR A 30 11.36 -2.40 14.84
N SER A 31 10.59 -3.44 15.10
CA SER A 31 10.64 -4.67 14.31
C SER A 31 9.84 -4.51 13.02
N ILE A 32 10.37 -5.00 11.91
CA ILE A 32 9.65 -5.05 10.64
C ILE A 32 8.77 -6.30 10.65
N ALA A 33 7.46 -6.11 10.70
CA ALA A 33 6.49 -7.20 10.67
C ALA A 33 6.19 -7.65 9.24
N GLN A 34 6.10 -6.69 8.31
CA GLN A 34 5.76 -6.93 6.91
C GLN A 34 6.31 -5.81 6.03
N SER A 35 6.74 -6.19 4.82
CA SER A 35 7.13 -5.24 3.78
C SER A 35 6.56 -5.75 2.46
N LEU A 36 5.38 -5.28 2.12
CA LEU A 36 4.65 -5.69 0.93
C LEU A 36 3.91 -4.49 0.34
N GLY A 37 3.76 -4.50 -0.98
CA GLY A 37 2.93 -3.53 -1.67
C GLY A 37 3.42 -2.08 -1.61
N GLY A 38 4.71 -1.83 -1.39
CA GLY A 38 5.27 -0.47 -1.33
C GLY A 38 5.07 0.22 0.03
N SER A 39 4.66 -0.52 1.06
CA SER A 39 4.58 -0.04 2.43
C SER A 39 5.30 -0.98 3.39
N VAL A 40 5.62 -0.48 4.57
CA VAL A 40 6.27 -1.27 5.63
C VAL A 40 5.41 -1.24 6.88
N THR A 41 5.13 -2.39 7.44
CA THR A 41 4.47 -2.49 8.75
C THR A 41 5.52 -2.69 9.83
N LEU A 42 5.59 -1.74 10.74
CA LEU A 42 6.46 -1.75 11.90
C LEU A 42 5.69 -2.28 13.12
N ARG A 43 6.41 -2.85 14.06
CA ARG A 43 5.85 -3.38 15.31
C ARG A 43 6.76 -3.06 16.50
N ASP A 44 6.13 -2.70 17.61
CA ASP A 44 6.76 -2.59 18.91
C ASP A 44 5.89 -3.21 20.03
N ALA A 45 6.23 -2.93 21.28
CA ALA A 45 5.45 -3.41 22.44
C ALA A 45 4.04 -2.78 22.54
N ASN A 46 3.82 -1.66 21.87
CA ASN A 46 2.57 -0.89 21.95
C ASN A 46 1.60 -1.22 20.80
N GLY A 47 2.10 -1.76 19.69
CA GLY A 47 1.24 -2.09 18.57
C GLY A 47 1.95 -2.23 17.22
N MET A 48 1.16 -2.06 16.18
CA MET A 48 1.64 -2.09 14.78
C MET A 48 1.34 -0.75 14.08
N TYR A 49 2.24 -0.38 13.19
CA TYR A 49 2.20 0.90 12.49
C TYR A 49 2.51 0.68 11.00
N ARG A 50 1.64 1.17 10.13
CA ARG A 50 1.88 1.16 8.70
C ARG A 50 2.60 2.42 8.27
N VAL A 51 3.74 2.27 7.64
CA VAL A 51 4.50 3.36 7.01
C VAL A 51 4.25 3.32 5.52
N GLY A 52 3.64 4.35 4.99
CA GLY A 52 3.36 4.51 3.57
C GLY A 52 4.60 4.89 2.77
N GLU A 53 4.48 4.83 1.44
CA GLU A 53 5.57 5.10 0.50
C GLU A 53 6.24 6.46 0.71
N GLY A 54 5.46 7.51 0.98
CA GLY A 54 5.98 8.87 1.21
C GLY A 54 6.89 9.00 2.42
N GLU A 55 6.77 8.09 3.39
CA GLU A 55 7.52 8.10 4.65
C GLU A 55 8.67 7.08 4.69
N LEU A 56 8.87 6.28 3.66
CA LEU A 56 9.92 5.24 3.62
C LEU A 56 11.32 5.78 3.84
N SER A 57 11.58 7.03 3.50
CA SER A 57 12.87 7.67 3.76
C SER A 57 13.22 7.75 5.26
N ALA A 58 12.24 7.71 6.15
CA ALA A 58 12.44 7.67 7.59
C ALA A 58 12.99 6.31 8.07
N LEU A 59 12.79 5.26 7.29
CA LEU A 59 13.32 3.91 7.55
C LEU A 59 14.76 3.71 7.04
N GLY A 60 15.32 4.72 6.35
CA GLY A 60 16.63 4.67 5.73
C GLY A 60 16.58 4.29 4.25
N GLU A 61 17.59 4.76 3.50
CA GLU A 61 17.66 4.61 2.05
C GLU A 61 17.76 3.15 1.58
N GLU A 62 18.30 2.25 2.39
CA GLU A 62 18.39 0.83 2.07
C GLU A 62 17.00 0.19 1.99
N ILE A 63 16.17 0.39 3.02
CA ILE A 63 14.81 -0.15 3.07
C ILE A 63 13.94 0.49 2.00
N LYS A 64 14.06 1.80 1.82
CA LYS A 64 13.35 2.51 0.76
C LYS A 64 13.66 1.92 -0.63
N LYS A 65 14.93 1.65 -0.93
CA LYS A 65 15.33 1.04 -2.20
C LYS A 65 14.80 -0.37 -2.38
N GLU A 66 14.85 -1.21 -1.34
CA GLU A 66 14.29 -2.57 -1.40
C GLU A 66 12.78 -2.53 -1.72
N VAL A 67 12.02 -1.76 -0.96
CA VAL A 67 10.56 -1.66 -1.12
C VAL A 67 10.18 -1.05 -2.47
N THR A 68 10.92 -0.04 -2.92
CA THR A 68 10.68 0.60 -4.23
C THR A 68 11.07 -0.31 -5.39
N ALA A 69 12.14 -1.10 -5.25
CA ALA A 69 12.58 -2.04 -6.29
C ALA A 69 11.56 -3.16 -6.53
N GLU A 70 10.93 -3.69 -5.48
CA GLU A 70 9.84 -4.67 -5.60
C GLU A 70 8.69 -4.13 -6.44
N ARG A 71 8.34 -2.86 -6.26
CA ARG A 71 7.27 -2.20 -7.00
C ARG A 71 7.61 -1.96 -8.49
N VAL A 72 8.85 -1.64 -8.80
CA VAL A 72 9.30 -1.39 -10.20
C VAL A 72 9.21 -2.66 -11.04
N VAL A 73 9.45 -3.82 -10.45
CA VAL A 73 9.32 -5.11 -11.16
C VAL A 73 7.86 -5.40 -11.53
N GLU A 74 6.90 -4.92 -10.74
CA GLU A 74 5.47 -5.09 -11.00
C GLU A 74 4.92 -4.12 -12.06
N SER A 75 5.55 -2.95 -12.23
CA SER A 75 5.15 -1.93 -13.21
C SER A 75 5.75 -2.11 -14.60
N SER A 76 6.00 -3.35 -15.04
CA SER A 76 6.50 -3.63 -16.37
C SER A 76 5.62 -2.99 -17.46
N GLU A 77 6.25 -2.50 -18.52
CA GLU A 77 5.69 -1.77 -19.67
C GLU A 77 4.62 -2.57 -20.46
N LYS A 78 3.52 -2.92 -19.80
CA LYS A 78 2.38 -3.56 -20.47
C LYS A 78 1.41 -2.51 -20.97
N PRO A 79 0.84 -2.67 -22.18
CA PRO A 79 -0.24 -1.82 -22.64
C PRO A 79 -1.42 -1.92 -21.67
N PHE A 80 -2.20 -0.84 -21.54
CA PHE A 80 -3.36 -0.81 -20.66
C PHE A 80 -4.36 -1.92 -21.02
N SER A 81 -4.81 -2.65 -20.00
CA SER A 81 -5.84 -3.68 -20.12
C SER A 81 -6.52 -3.87 -18.76
N VAL A 82 -7.65 -4.56 -18.75
CA VAL A 82 -8.33 -4.96 -17.49
C VAL A 82 -7.38 -5.76 -16.58
N GLU A 83 -6.57 -6.63 -17.17
CA GLU A 83 -5.58 -7.44 -16.43
C GLU A 83 -4.52 -6.58 -15.73
N VAL A 84 -4.07 -5.50 -16.37
CA VAL A 84 -3.11 -4.57 -15.74
C VAL A 84 -3.71 -3.88 -14.52
N VAL A 85 -5.00 -3.56 -14.54
CA VAL A 85 -5.70 -3.00 -13.38
C VAL A 85 -5.82 -4.04 -12.25
N TRP A 86 -6.15 -5.28 -12.57
CA TRP A 86 -6.17 -6.37 -11.61
C TRP A 86 -4.78 -6.63 -11.01
N ASP A 87 -3.73 -6.58 -11.80
CA ASP A 87 -2.35 -6.72 -11.33
C ASP A 87 -1.95 -5.58 -10.39
N ALA A 88 -2.39 -4.35 -10.66
CA ALA A 88 -2.20 -3.22 -9.75
C ALA A 88 -2.90 -3.45 -8.41
N LEU A 89 -4.12 -3.96 -8.41
CA LEU A 89 -4.87 -4.31 -7.20
C LEU A 89 -4.23 -5.46 -6.42
N ARG A 90 -3.59 -6.42 -7.09
CA ARG A 90 -2.82 -7.49 -6.44
C ARG A 90 -1.56 -6.97 -5.73
N GLY A 91 -1.12 -5.77 -6.02
CA GLY A 91 -0.08 -5.07 -5.27
C GLY A 91 -0.55 -4.42 -3.97
N CYS A 92 -1.86 -4.39 -3.70
CA CYS A 92 -2.45 -3.88 -2.46
C CYS A 92 -2.60 -5.01 -1.44
N TYR A 93 -2.04 -4.84 -0.26
CA TYR A 93 -2.07 -5.85 0.80
C TYR A 93 -2.82 -5.32 2.02
N ASP A 94 -3.55 -6.22 2.69
CA ASP A 94 -4.07 -5.96 4.02
C ASP A 94 -2.89 -5.76 4.99
N PRO A 95 -2.90 -4.74 5.85
CA PRO A 95 -1.76 -4.47 6.73
C PRO A 95 -1.53 -5.52 7.83
N GLU A 96 -2.52 -6.37 8.10
CA GLU A 96 -2.43 -7.44 9.11
C GLU A 96 -2.22 -8.83 8.48
N ILE A 97 -2.60 -9.01 7.23
CA ILE A 97 -2.58 -10.29 6.54
C ILE A 97 -1.67 -10.19 5.31
N PRO A 98 -0.64 -11.04 5.16
CA PRO A 98 0.30 -10.98 4.04
C PRO A 98 -0.29 -11.54 2.73
N VAL A 99 -1.53 -11.21 2.44
CA VAL A 99 -2.26 -11.59 1.22
C VAL A 99 -2.87 -10.34 0.61
N ASN A 100 -2.81 -10.21 -0.71
CA ASN A 100 -3.37 -9.06 -1.40
C ASN A 100 -4.90 -9.06 -1.39
N ILE A 101 -5.50 -7.88 -1.59
CA ILE A 101 -6.95 -7.69 -1.51
C ILE A 101 -7.74 -8.46 -2.58
N VAL A 102 -7.12 -8.79 -3.71
CA VAL A 102 -7.77 -9.59 -4.76
C VAL A 102 -7.89 -11.05 -4.34
N ASP A 103 -6.79 -11.64 -3.86
CA ASP A 103 -6.76 -13.03 -3.40
C ASP A 103 -7.59 -13.25 -2.13
N LEU A 104 -7.75 -12.21 -1.31
CA LEU A 104 -8.66 -12.20 -0.16
C LEU A 104 -10.15 -12.13 -0.57
N GLY A 105 -10.44 -11.87 -1.85
CA GLY A 105 -11.82 -11.73 -2.32
C GLY A 105 -12.50 -10.43 -1.89
N LEU A 106 -11.74 -9.40 -1.60
CA LEU A 106 -12.27 -8.10 -1.15
C LEU A 106 -12.77 -7.22 -2.30
N VAL A 107 -12.32 -7.47 -3.52
CA VAL A 107 -12.74 -6.73 -4.72
C VAL A 107 -13.93 -7.45 -5.35
N TYR A 108 -15.09 -6.79 -5.40
CA TYR A 108 -16.31 -7.38 -5.94
C TYR A 108 -16.55 -7.08 -7.41
N ASP A 109 -16.19 -5.88 -7.85
CA ASP A 109 -16.48 -5.42 -9.19
C ASP A 109 -15.44 -4.41 -9.65
N LEU A 110 -15.15 -4.44 -10.95
CA LEU A 110 -14.25 -3.52 -11.60
C LEU A 110 -14.88 -3.06 -12.91
N LYS A 111 -15.08 -1.76 -13.06
CA LYS A 111 -15.58 -1.14 -14.28
C LYS A 111 -14.59 -0.16 -14.84
N ILE A 112 -14.38 -0.23 -16.16
CA ILE A 112 -13.55 0.70 -16.90
C ILE A 112 -14.42 1.41 -17.92
N SER A 113 -14.39 2.73 -17.89
CA SER A 113 -15.11 3.60 -18.84
C SER A 113 -14.19 4.69 -19.35
N GLY A 114 -14.68 5.52 -20.26
CA GLY A 114 -13.90 6.60 -20.89
C GLY A 114 -13.18 6.17 -22.17
N GLU A 115 -12.44 7.11 -22.74
CA GLU A 115 -11.68 6.92 -23.99
C GLU A 115 -10.25 6.42 -23.71
N GLU A 116 -9.52 6.01 -24.77
CA GLU A 116 -8.19 5.40 -24.63
C GLU A 116 -7.18 6.24 -23.85
N ASP A 117 -7.25 7.57 -23.93
CA ASP A 117 -6.32 8.49 -23.24
C ASP A 117 -6.90 9.06 -21.93
N SER A 118 -8.16 8.75 -21.59
CA SER A 118 -8.87 9.29 -20.43
C SER A 118 -9.78 8.25 -19.80
N ARG A 119 -9.21 7.19 -19.27
CA ARG A 119 -9.96 6.09 -18.68
C ARG A 119 -10.37 6.40 -17.25
N ILE A 120 -11.57 6.03 -16.92
CA ILE A 120 -12.14 6.09 -15.57
C ILE A 120 -12.28 4.66 -15.07
N VAL A 121 -11.72 4.39 -13.91
CA VAL A 121 -11.75 3.06 -13.28
C VAL A 121 -12.58 3.13 -12.00
N GLU A 122 -13.63 2.34 -11.91
CA GLU A 122 -14.44 2.18 -10.71
C GLU A 122 -14.18 0.82 -10.08
N VAL A 123 -13.85 0.80 -8.81
CA VAL A 123 -13.60 -0.42 -8.03
C VAL A 123 -14.60 -0.50 -6.87
N LYS A 124 -15.31 -1.61 -6.78
CA LYS A 124 -16.12 -1.95 -5.60
C LYS A 124 -15.40 -2.98 -4.76
N MET A 125 -15.15 -2.63 -3.53
CA MET A 125 -14.43 -3.48 -2.59
C MET A 125 -15.04 -3.44 -1.19
N THR A 126 -14.68 -4.41 -0.37
CA THR A 126 -15.02 -4.48 1.05
C THR A 126 -13.76 -4.64 1.89
N LEU A 127 -13.94 -4.78 3.19
CA LEU A 127 -12.88 -4.99 4.18
C LEU A 127 -13.07 -6.32 4.91
N THR A 128 -11.99 -6.86 5.45
CA THR A 128 -12.01 -8.11 6.21
C THR A 128 -12.72 -8.00 7.55
N ALA A 129 -12.77 -6.79 8.13
CA ALA A 129 -13.44 -6.53 9.40
C ALA A 129 -14.35 -5.30 9.31
N GLN A 130 -15.56 -5.40 9.84
CA GLN A 130 -16.44 -4.25 9.98
C GLN A 130 -15.88 -3.30 11.04
N GLY A 131 -15.88 -1.99 10.71
CA GLY A 131 -15.35 -0.97 11.60
C GLY A 131 -13.82 -0.88 11.62
N CYS A 132 -13.13 -1.52 10.67
CA CYS A 132 -11.69 -1.37 10.49
C CYS A 132 -11.35 0.06 10.07
N GLY A 133 -10.57 0.79 10.88
CA GLY A 133 -10.11 2.15 10.56
C GLY A 133 -9.13 2.22 9.38
N MET A 134 -8.61 1.07 8.93
CA MET A 134 -7.70 0.98 7.79
C MET A 134 -8.40 1.01 6.42
N GLY A 135 -9.72 0.97 6.38
CA GLY A 135 -10.49 1.01 5.13
C GLY A 135 -10.11 2.13 4.19
N PRO A 136 -10.14 3.40 4.65
CA PRO A 136 -9.72 4.53 3.84
C PRO A 136 -8.28 4.44 3.35
N VAL A 137 -7.38 3.89 4.15
CA VAL A 137 -5.96 3.71 3.81
C VAL A 137 -5.78 2.69 2.69
N ILE A 138 -6.47 1.57 2.77
CA ILE A 138 -6.44 0.51 1.75
C ILE A 138 -7.06 1.01 0.43
N ALA A 139 -8.18 1.72 0.52
CA ALA A 139 -8.84 2.30 -0.64
C ALA A 139 -7.96 3.35 -1.33
N GLU A 140 -7.29 4.21 -0.57
CA GLU A 140 -6.37 5.22 -1.10
C GLU A 140 -5.13 4.57 -1.75
N ASP A 141 -4.60 3.50 -1.17
CA ASP A 141 -3.50 2.74 -1.75
C ASP A 141 -3.90 2.10 -3.09
N ALA A 142 -5.06 1.49 -3.15
CA ALA A 142 -5.62 0.93 -4.38
C ALA A 142 -5.81 2.00 -5.45
N LYS A 143 -6.39 3.14 -5.09
CA LYS A 143 -6.58 4.30 -5.97
C LYS A 143 -5.26 4.80 -6.54
N THR A 144 -4.28 5.07 -5.69
CA THR A 144 -2.95 5.57 -6.08
C THR A 144 -2.25 4.61 -7.04
N ARG A 145 -2.35 3.31 -6.82
CA ARG A 145 -1.76 2.30 -7.70
C ARG A 145 -2.39 2.27 -9.08
N ILE A 146 -3.71 2.38 -9.17
CA ILE A 146 -4.42 2.42 -10.44
C ILE A 146 -4.18 3.74 -11.16
N GLU A 147 -4.18 4.86 -10.45
CA GLU A 147 -3.87 6.19 -11.02
C GLU A 147 -2.45 6.28 -11.59
N SER A 148 -1.51 5.49 -11.07
CA SER A 148 -0.14 5.43 -11.59
C SER A 148 -0.02 4.69 -12.92
N LEU A 149 -1.06 4.00 -13.36
CA LEU A 149 -1.09 3.33 -14.66
C LEU A 149 -1.22 4.35 -15.79
N PRO A 150 -0.55 4.11 -16.94
CA PRO A 150 -0.71 4.96 -18.11
C PRO A 150 -2.15 4.93 -18.60
N GLN A 151 -2.64 6.03 -19.11
CA GLN A 151 -3.99 6.20 -19.67
C GLN A 151 -5.15 6.17 -18.67
N VAL A 152 -4.89 6.09 -17.36
CA VAL A 152 -5.90 6.26 -16.33
C VAL A 152 -5.97 7.72 -15.92
N ASN A 153 -7.16 8.31 -16.00
CA ASN A 153 -7.40 9.71 -15.66
C ASN A 153 -8.06 9.87 -14.29
N GLU A 154 -8.91 8.93 -13.92
CA GLU A 154 -9.67 8.97 -12.67
C GLU A 154 -9.92 7.55 -12.12
N VAL A 155 -9.89 7.45 -10.81
CA VAL A 155 -10.20 6.22 -10.07
C VAL A 155 -11.22 6.49 -8.98
#